data_0f11ada25b6509a0a2742cf168b83e0a
#
_entry.id   0f11ada25b6509a0a2742cf168b83e0a
#
_cell.length_a   1.000
_cell.length_b   1.000
_cell.length_c   1.000
_cell.angle_alpha   90.00
_cell.angle_beta   90.00
_cell.angle_gamma   90.00
#
_symmetry.space_group_name_H-M   'P 1'
#
loop_
_entity.id
_entity.type
_entity.pdbx_description
1 polymer ?
#
loop_
_entity_poly.entity_id
_entity_poly.type
_entity_poly.pdbx_seq_one_letter_code
_entity_poly.pdbx_strand_id
1 'polypeptide(L)'
;MARPTSNENYLVVIAVAPHKKSPLLQLTRRVADSGCHLMESRLSTLGDDVAINLLLMGSWDAIGRFEAAAPRIEREEGIRLILQRTGAKETQNAMLPYLVEVVAADKPGILHQLAEFFIDHGISIESLSSNRYRAMQTGAEMFSAQIPIQIELRSDRD
;
A
#
# COMPACT_ATOMS: atom_id res chain seq x y z
N MET A 1 28.00 -0.72 -19.56
CA MET A 1 26.87 -0.10 -18.86
C MET A 1 25.63 -0.97 -19.00
N ALA A 2 25.20 -1.55 -17.89
CA ALA A 2 24.02 -2.38 -17.94
C ALA A 2 22.80 -1.50 -18.24
N ARG A 3 22.13 -1.77 -19.36
CA ARG A 3 20.86 -1.11 -19.64
C ARG A 3 19.80 -1.70 -18.72
N PRO A 4 18.98 -0.86 -18.07
CA PRO A 4 17.83 -1.41 -17.38
C PRO A 4 17.02 -2.21 -18.39
N THR A 5 16.63 -3.42 -18.01
CA THR A 5 15.80 -4.23 -18.87
C THR A 5 14.52 -3.44 -19.13
N SER A 6 14.15 -3.28 -20.41
CA SER A 6 13.00 -2.47 -20.84
C SER A 6 11.68 -2.94 -20.21
N ASN A 7 11.66 -4.10 -19.53
CA ASN A 7 10.47 -4.72 -18.96
C ASN A 7 10.33 -4.52 -17.45
N GLU A 8 11.28 -3.84 -16.81
CA GLU A 8 11.30 -3.72 -15.36
C GLU A 8 11.11 -2.27 -14.88
N ASN A 9 10.13 -1.62 -15.43
CA ASN A 9 9.73 -0.29 -14.96
C ASN A 9 8.54 -0.46 -14.02
N TYR A 10 8.53 0.32 -12.95
CA TYR A 10 7.54 0.16 -11.88
C TYR A 10 6.76 1.45 -11.69
N LEU A 11 5.47 1.30 -11.42
CA LEU A 11 4.57 2.43 -11.19
C LEU A 11 3.66 2.12 -10.00
N VAL A 12 3.66 3.01 -9.02
CA VAL A 12 2.67 2.98 -7.95
C VAL A 12 1.44 3.73 -8.43
N VAL A 13 0.29 3.09 -8.31
CA VAL A 13 -1.01 3.70 -8.63
C VAL A 13 -1.85 3.71 -7.36
N ILE A 14 -2.32 4.88 -6.98
CA ILE A 14 -3.25 5.03 -5.86
C ILE A 14 -4.56 5.53 -6.44
N ALA A 15 -5.63 4.79 -6.21
CA ALA A 15 -6.96 5.09 -6.75
C ALA A 15 -7.96 5.26 -5.62
N VAL A 16 -8.82 6.27 -5.74
CA VAL A 16 -9.92 6.50 -4.80
C VAL A 16 -11.21 6.69 -5.59
N ALA A 17 -12.24 5.98 -5.19
CA ALA A 17 -13.54 6.07 -5.86
C ALA A 17 -14.65 5.68 -4.88
N PRO A 18 -15.90 6.10 -5.17
CA PRO A 18 -17.05 5.63 -4.39
C PRO A 18 -17.15 4.10 -4.45
N HIS A 19 -17.39 3.48 -3.31
CA HIS A 19 -17.46 2.02 -3.16
C HIS A 19 -18.47 1.38 -4.13
N LYS A 20 -19.63 2.02 -4.32
CA LYS A 20 -20.70 1.49 -5.16
C LYS A 20 -20.35 1.38 -6.64
N LYS A 21 -19.26 2.01 -7.08
CA LYS A 21 -18.83 1.97 -8.49
C LYS A 21 -17.98 0.76 -8.82
N SER A 22 -17.60 -0.04 -7.83
CA SER A 22 -16.76 -1.24 -8.02
C SER A 22 -15.51 -0.96 -8.88
N PRO A 23 -14.66 0.00 -8.46
CA PRO A 23 -13.57 0.49 -9.32
C PRO A 23 -12.48 -0.54 -9.61
N LEU A 24 -12.38 -1.60 -8.82
CA LEU A 24 -11.36 -2.62 -9.02
C LEU A 24 -11.46 -3.27 -10.40
N LEU A 25 -12.68 -3.56 -10.84
CA LEU A 25 -12.90 -4.21 -12.12
C LEU A 25 -12.40 -3.32 -13.28
N GLN A 26 -12.78 -2.05 -13.28
CA GLN A 26 -12.37 -1.12 -14.32
C GLN A 26 -10.85 -0.89 -14.29
N LEU A 27 -10.30 -0.74 -13.09
CA LEU A 27 -8.88 -0.45 -12.92
C LEU A 27 -8.01 -1.61 -13.41
N THR A 28 -8.37 -2.83 -13.04
CA THR A 28 -7.60 -4.01 -13.46
C THR A 28 -7.71 -4.24 -14.97
N ARG A 29 -8.84 -3.93 -15.57
CA ARG A 29 -8.99 -3.97 -17.03
C ARG A 29 -8.05 -2.98 -17.70
N ARG A 30 -7.99 -1.75 -17.20
CA ARG A 30 -7.13 -0.71 -17.76
C ARG A 30 -5.64 -1.08 -17.61
N VAL A 31 -5.28 -1.74 -16.53
CA VAL A 31 -3.91 -2.24 -16.34
C VAL A 31 -3.59 -3.27 -17.42
N ALA A 32 -4.48 -4.24 -17.63
CA ALA A 32 -4.30 -5.28 -18.64
C ALA A 32 -4.22 -4.69 -20.04
N ASP A 33 -5.09 -3.74 -20.36
CA ASP A 33 -5.12 -3.08 -21.68
C ASP A 33 -3.82 -2.34 -21.98
N SER A 34 -3.14 -1.85 -20.97
CA SER A 34 -1.86 -1.16 -21.14
C SER A 34 -0.68 -2.10 -21.33
N GLY A 35 -0.89 -3.40 -21.10
CA GLY A 35 0.18 -4.38 -21.16
C GLY A 35 1.04 -4.45 -19.91
N CYS A 36 0.59 -3.84 -18.82
CA CYS A 36 1.29 -3.89 -17.54
C CYS A 36 0.93 -5.13 -16.75
N HIS A 37 1.87 -5.57 -15.92
CA HIS A 37 1.64 -6.65 -14.96
C HIS A 37 1.30 -6.05 -13.60
N LEU A 38 0.34 -6.65 -12.93
CA LEU A 38 -0.01 -6.27 -11.57
C LEU A 38 0.84 -7.08 -10.61
N MET A 39 1.74 -6.43 -9.89
CA MET A 39 2.69 -7.07 -8.98
C MET A 39 2.15 -7.20 -7.57
N GLU A 40 1.52 -6.14 -7.08
CA GLU A 40 0.91 -6.10 -5.76
C GLU A 40 -0.36 -5.26 -5.83
N SER A 41 -1.34 -5.60 -5.00
CA SER A 41 -2.55 -4.82 -4.90
C SER A 41 -3.09 -4.86 -3.48
N ARG A 42 -3.67 -3.76 -3.06
CA ARG A 42 -4.37 -3.66 -1.78
C ARG A 42 -5.61 -2.81 -1.97
N LEU A 43 -6.69 -3.27 -1.38
CA LEU A 43 -7.96 -2.55 -1.44
C LEU A 43 -8.48 -2.40 -0.03
N SER A 44 -8.91 -1.20 0.33
CA SER A 44 -9.56 -0.96 1.60
C SER A 44 -10.75 -0.04 1.42
N THR A 45 -11.81 -0.28 2.18
CA THR A 45 -12.94 0.63 2.27
C THR A 45 -12.73 1.58 3.42
N LEU A 46 -12.86 2.87 3.14
CA LEU A 46 -12.68 3.92 4.13
C LEU A 46 -13.88 4.88 3.99
N GLY A 47 -14.76 4.87 4.98
CA GLY A 47 -16.02 5.61 4.85
C GLY A 47 -16.86 5.06 3.72
N ASP A 48 -17.36 5.93 2.85
CA ASP A 48 -18.16 5.55 1.68
C ASP A 48 -17.32 5.26 0.45
N ASP A 49 -16.00 5.38 0.57
CA ASP A 49 -15.09 5.27 -0.55
C ASP A 49 -14.24 4.01 -0.44
N VAL A 50 -13.64 3.67 -1.57
CA VAL A 50 -12.64 2.60 -1.62
C VAL A 50 -11.31 3.20 -2.09
N ALA A 51 -10.25 2.80 -1.42
CA ALA A 51 -8.89 3.14 -1.82
C ALA A 51 -8.20 1.87 -2.32
N ILE A 52 -7.56 1.97 -3.48
CA ILE A 52 -6.86 0.86 -4.10
C ILE A 52 -5.43 1.28 -4.37
N ASN A 53 -4.49 0.48 -3.89
CA ASN A 53 -3.06 0.69 -4.13
C ASN A 53 -2.57 -0.42 -5.04
N LEU A 54 -1.94 -0.07 -6.14
CA LEU A 54 -1.39 -1.03 -7.09
C LEU A 54 0.09 -0.76 -7.31
N LEU A 55 0.84 -1.83 -7.45
CA LEU A 55 2.20 -1.76 -7.99
C LEU A 55 2.19 -2.43 -9.35
N LEU A 56 2.47 -1.66 -10.40
CA LEU A 56 2.52 -2.14 -11.77
C LEU A 56 3.97 -2.30 -12.21
N MET A 57 4.20 -3.28 -13.07
CA MET A 57 5.48 -3.47 -13.74
C MET A 57 5.25 -3.65 -15.23
N GLY A 58 6.15 -3.14 -16.02
CA GLY A 58 6.05 -3.33 -17.46
C GLY A 58 7.20 -2.69 -18.21
N SER A 59 7.14 -2.80 -19.53
CA SER A 59 8.07 -2.10 -20.40
C SER A 59 7.89 -0.60 -20.27
N TRP A 60 8.87 0.14 -20.71
CA TRP A 60 8.77 1.60 -20.77
C TRP A 60 7.48 2.05 -21.49
N ASP A 61 7.17 1.38 -22.61
CA ASP A 61 5.98 1.72 -23.40
C ASP A 61 4.68 1.37 -22.65
N ALA A 62 4.64 0.22 -21.98
CA ALA A 62 3.45 -0.20 -21.25
C ALA A 62 3.14 0.77 -20.09
N ILE A 63 4.15 1.11 -19.31
CA ILE A 63 4.00 2.07 -18.22
C ILE A 63 3.56 3.44 -18.77
N GLY A 64 4.20 3.88 -19.87
CA GLY A 64 3.85 5.15 -20.52
C GLY A 64 2.42 5.17 -21.03
N ARG A 65 1.93 4.04 -21.56
CA ARG A 65 0.54 3.93 -22.02
C ARG A 65 -0.44 4.07 -20.86
N PHE A 66 -0.15 3.44 -19.72
CA PHE A 66 -1.02 3.59 -18.55
C PHE A 66 -1.01 5.03 -18.05
N GLU A 67 0.19 5.65 -17.95
CA GLU A 67 0.30 7.05 -17.54
C GLU A 67 -0.48 7.98 -18.46
N ALA A 68 -0.37 7.77 -19.77
CA ALA A 68 -1.08 8.59 -20.74
C ALA A 68 -2.60 8.38 -20.68
N ALA A 69 -3.04 7.18 -20.34
CA ALA A 69 -4.46 6.86 -20.23
C ALA A 69 -5.09 7.37 -18.93
N ALA A 70 -4.30 7.71 -17.91
CA ALA A 70 -4.81 8.03 -16.57
C ALA A 70 -5.88 9.16 -16.57
N PRO A 71 -5.69 10.31 -17.26
CA PRO A 71 -6.73 11.33 -17.26
C PRO A 71 -8.04 10.84 -17.87
N ARG A 72 -7.97 9.99 -18.89
CA ARG A 72 -9.14 9.38 -19.52
C ARG A 72 -9.83 8.40 -18.59
N ILE A 73 -9.05 7.58 -17.87
CA ILE A 73 -9.58 6.67 -16.87
C ILE A 73 -10.35 7.45 -15.80
N GLU A 74 -9.79 8.54 -15.34
CA GLU A 74 -10.44 9.39 -14.35
C GLU A 74 -11.79 9.90 -14.83
N ARG A 75 -11.84 10.36 -16.07
CA ARG A 75 -13.09 10.91 -16.65
C ARG A 75 -14.13 9.82 -16.92
N GLU A 76 -13.70 8.71 -17.51
CA GLU A 76 -14.64 7.66 -17.94
C GLU A 76 -15.12 6.81 -16.77
N GLU A 77 -14.25 6.51 -15.81
CA GLU A 77 -14.58 5.59 -14.72
C GLU A 77 -14.95 6.30 -13.42
N GLY A 78 -14.70 7.61 -13.33
CA GLY A 78 -14.97 8.36 -12.10
C GLY A 78 -14.06 7.97 -10.95
N ILE A 79 -12.80 7.67 -11.25
CA ILE A 79 -11.79 7.26 -10.27
C ILE A 79 -10.74 8.36 -10.20
N ARG A 80 -10.33 8.73 -8.99
CA ARG A 80 -9.19 9.63 -8.82
C ARG A 80 -7.92 8.81 -8.77
N LEU A 81 -6.91 9.22 -9.53
CA LEU A 81 -5.65 8.50 -9.66
C LEU A 81 -4.46 9.36 -9.26
N ILE A 82 -3.55 8.77 -8.52
CA ILE A 82 -2.22 9.32 -8.27
C ILE A 82 -1.22 8.29 -8.79
N LEU A 83 -0.29 8.73 -9.62
CA LEU A 83 0.72 7.88 -10.23
C LEU A 83 2.10 8.32 -9.78
N GLN A 84 2.94 7.35 -9.41
CA GLN A 84 4.30 7.63 -8.97
C GLN A 84 5.23 6.55 -9.50
N ARG A 85 6.20 6.92 -10.32
CA ARG A 85 7.23 5.98 -10.75
C ARG A 85 8.09 5.60 -9.55
N THR A 86 8.42 4.32 -9.47
CA THR A 86 9.17 3.79 -8.33
C THR A 86 10.18 2.76 -8.83
N GLY A 87 11.07 2.35 -7.94
CA GLY A 87 12.03 1.29 -8.21
C GLY A 87 11.56 -0.04 -7.65
N ALA A 88 12.25 -1.11 -8.06
CA ALA A 88 12.02 -2.42 -7.48
C ALA A 88 12.37 -2.38 -6.00
N LYS A 89 11.60 -3.12 -5.21
CA LYS A 89 11.89 -3.27 -3.79
C LYS A 89 13.23 -4.01 -3.65
N GLU A 90 14.17 -3.42 -2.91
CA GLU A 90 15.46 -4.04 -2.71
C GLU A 90 15.32 -5.37 -1.96
N THR A 91 16.03 -6.39 -2.45
CA THR A 91 16.13 -7.66 -1.74
C THR A 91 17.02 -7.44 -0.54
N GLN A 92 16.43 -7.36 0.63
CA GLN A 92 17.22 -7.19 1.84
C GLN A 92 17.66 -8.54 2.38
N ASN A 93 18.68 -8.51 3.24
CA ASN A 93 19.18 -9.68 3.95
C ASN A 93 18.06 -10.39 4.70
N ALA A 94 18.31 -11.65 5.07
CA ALA A 94 17.30 -12.46 5.76
C ALA A 94 16.64 -11.69 6.89
N MET A 95 15.32 -11.53 6.78
CA MET A 95 14.50 -10.82 7.75
C MET A 95 13.50 -11.79 8.35
N LEU A 96 13.24 -11.64 9.65
CA LEU A 96 12.19 -12.39 10.31
C LEU A 96 10.92 -11.55 10.35
N PRO A 97 9.81 -12.08 9.81
CA PRO A 97 8.54 -11.37 9.87
C PRO A 97 7.87 -11.53 11.23
N TYR A 98 7.31 -10.47 11.76
CA TYR A 98 6.50 -10.45 12.96
C TYR A 98 5.24 -9.64 12.72
N LEU A 99 4.16 -10.05 13.36
CA LEU A 99 2.94 -9.25 13.39
C LEU A 99 2.78 -8.66 14.77
N VAL A 100 2.79 -7.35 14.88
CA VAL A 100 2.51 -6.67 16.13
C VAL A 100 1.05 -6.27 16.15
N GLU A 101 0.33 -6.74 17.16
CA GLU A 101 -1.05 -6.37 17.38
C GLU A 101 -1.13 -5.51 18.63
N VAL A 102 -1.81 -4.38 18.52
CA VAL A 102 -2.01 -3.45 19.63
C VAL A 102 -3.51 -3.31 19.85
N VAL A 103 -3.92 -3.49 21.08
CA VAL A 103 -5.30 -3.20 21.54
C VAL A 103 -5.19 -2.34 22.78
N ALA A 104 -5.78 -1.18 22.77
CA ALA A 104 -5.68 -0.24 23.87
C ALA A 104 -6.90 0.68 23.91
N ALA A 105 -7.10 1.34 25.04
CA ALA A 105 -8.08 2.41 25.10
C ALA A 105 -7.68 3.53 24.13
N ASP A 106 -8.65 4.01 23.36
CA ASP A 106 -8.38 5.03 22.38
C ASP A 106 -8.04 6.35 23.06
N LYS A 107 -7.02 7.02 22.53
CA LYS A 107 -6.66 8.37 22.94
C LYS A 107 -6.04 9.12 21.77
N PRO A 108 -6.16 10.44 21.70
CA PRO A 108 -5.51 11.21 20.64
C PRO A 108 -4.01 10.96 20.62
N GLY A 109 -3.46 10.74 19.42
CA GLY A 109 -2.03 10.57 19.23
C GLY A 109 -1.47 9.18 19.47
N ILE A 110 -2.32 8.19 19.76
CA ILE A 110 -1.81 6.84 20.05
C ILE A 110 -1.03 6.23 18.87
N LEU A 111 -1.51 6.43 17.66
CA LEU A 111 -0.81 5.90 16.48
C LEU A 111 0.53 6.61 16.26
N HIS A 112 0.57 7.91 16.51
CA HIS A 112 1.81 8.67 16.44
C HIS A 112 2.85 8.15 17.44
N GLN A 113 2.43 7.87 18.66
CA GLN A 113 3.32 7.30 19.69
C GLN A 113 3.86 5.94 19.27
N LEU A 114 3.02 5.09 18.69
CA LEU A 114 3.45 3.79 18.17
C LEU A 114 4.46 3.94 17.04
N ALA A 115 4.18 4.82 16.09
CA ALA A 115 5.08 5.06 14.97
C ALA A 115 6.44 5.57 15.45
N GLU A 116 6.42 6.52 16.38
CA GLU A 116 7.64 7.06 16.98
C GLU A 116 8.46 5.98 17.68
N PHE A 117 7.79 5.10 18.44
CA PHE A 117 8.45 3.98 19.10
C PHE A 117 9.19 3.09 18.11
N PHE A 118 8.51 2.69 17.02
CA PHE A 118 9.14 1.82 16.02
C PHE A 118 10.30 2.50 15.32
N ILE A 119 10.14 3.75 14.94
CA ILE A 119 11.20 4.52 14.25
C ILE A 119 12.40 4.70 15.17
N ASP A 120 12.18 5.02 16.44
CA ASP A 120 13.25 5.21 17.41
C ASP A 120 14.04 3.92 17.66
N HIS A 121 13.41 2.76 17.46
CA HIS A 121 14.07 1.46 17.59
C HIS A 121 14.61 0.92 16.27
N GLY A 122 14.64 1.74 15.24
CA GLY A 122 15.18 1.36 13.94
C GLY A 122 14.33 0.34 13.19
N ILE A 123 13.05 0.21 13.54
CA ILE A 123 12.14 -0.73 12.90
C ILE A 123 11.38 -0.02 11.79
N SER A 124 11.47 -0.56 10.58
CA SER A 124 10.75 -0.02 9.43
C SER A 124 9.30 -0.53 9.43
N ILE A 125 8.35 0.38 9.29
CA ILE A 125 6.94 0.04 9.16
C ILE A 125 6.64 -0.14 7.67
N GLU A 126 6.45 -1.39 7.25
CA GLU A 126 6.18 -1.72 5.84
C GLU A 126 4.70 -1.62 5.51
N SER A 127 3.85 -1.94 6.46
CA SER A 127 2.42 -1.76 6.32
C SER A 127 1.79 -1.62 7.69
N LEU A 128 0.59 -1.06 7.72
CA LEU A 128 -0.10 -0.83 8.97
C LEU A 128 -1.59 -0.68 8.69
N SER A 129 -2.41 -1.30 9.53
CA SER A 129 -3.84 -1.01 9.56
C SER A 129 -4.26 -0.74 10.99
N SER A 130 -5.15 0.20 11.18
CA SER A 130 -5.66 0.53 12.50
C SER A 130 -7.12 0.93 12.39
N ASN A 131 -7.85 0.73 13.47
CA ASN A 131 -9.22 1.20 13.54
C ASN A 131 -9.59 1.54 14.98
N ARG A 132 -10.61 2.34 15.10
CA ARG A 132 -11.24 2.70 16.35
C ARG A 132 -12.58 1.98 16.43
N TYR A 133 -12.87 1.39 17.58
CA TYR A 133 -14.12 0.68 17.76
C TYR A 133 -14.63 0.84 19.20
N ARG A 134 -15.88 0.50 19.40
CA ARG A 134 -16.48 0.54 20.73
C ARG A 134 -16.57 -0.88 21.29
N ALA A 135 -16.00 -1.08 22.47
CA ALA A 135 -16.07 -2.39 23.14
C ALA A 135 -17.51 -2.72 23.51
N MET A 136 -17.97 -3.92 23.15
CA MET A 136 -19.37 -4.31 23.34
C MET A 136 -19.79 -4.40 24.80
N GLN A 137 -18.89 -4.82 25.68
CA GLN A 137 -19.21 -5.05 27.09
C GLN A 137 -19.19 -3.78 27.93
N THR A 138 -18.29 -2.86 27.64
CA THR A 138 -18.09 -1.66 28.46
C THR A 138 -18.54 -0.37 27.77
N GLY A 139 -18.73 -0.39 26.46
CA GLY A 139 -18.99 0.81 25.67
C GLY A 139 -17.77 1.72 25.55
N ALA A 140 -16.59 1.27 25.98
CA ALA A 140 -15.38 2.08 25.92
C ALA A 140 -14.87 2.20 24.48
N GLU A 141 -14.36 3.37 24.15
CA GLU A 141 -13.70 3.58 22.86
C GLU A 141 -12.32 2.93 22.87
N MET A 142 -12.11 2.03 21.92
CA MET A 142 -10.90 1.24 21.82
C MET A 142 -10.16 1.54 20.53
N PHE A 143 -8.86 1.32 20.55
CA PHE A 143 -7.97 1.41 19.40
C PHE A 143 -7.37 0.04 19.15
N SER A 144 -7.29 -0.34 17.88
CA SER A 144 -6.66 -1.58 17.46
C SER A 144 -5.74 -1.30 16.27
N ALA A 145 -4.56 -1.89 16.26
CA ALA A 145 -3.63 -1.78 15.15
C ALA A 145 -2.99 -3.12 14.86
N GLN A 146 -2.78 -3.39 13.57
CA GLN A 146 -2.05 -4.55 13.09
C GLN A 146 -0.87 -4.02 12.27
N ILE A 147 0.34 -4.33 12.73
CA ILE A 147 1.55 -3.78 12.15
C ILE A 147 2.51 -4.92 11.82
N PRO A 148 2.51 -5.40 10.55
CA PRO A 148 3.54 -6.33 10.12
C PRO A 148 4.91 -5.63 10.13
N ILE A 149 5.88 -6.24 10.78
CA ILE A 149 7.25 -5.71 10.83
C ILE A 149 8.23 -6.80 10.40
N GLN A 150 9.41 -6.36 10.02
CA GLN A 150 10.50 -7.27 9.72
C GLN A 150 11.70 -6.87 10.55
N ILE A 151 12.28 -7.86 11.22
CA ILE A 151 13.45 -7.66 12.06
C ILE A 151 14.65 -8.30 11.38
N GLU A 152 15.72 -7.51 11.18
CA GLU A 152 16.94 -8.00 10.58
C GLU A 152 17.63 -8.98 11.53
N LEU A 153 18.00 -10.15 10.98
CA LEU A 153 18.78 -11.11 11.72
C LEU A 153 20.22 -10.63 11.79
N ARG A 154 20.67 -10.28 12.98
CA ARG A 154 22.08 -10.01 13.20
C ARG A 154 22.86 -11.32 13.20
N SER A 155 23.95 -11.35 12.44
CA SER A 155 24.85 -12.46 12.57
C SER A 155 25.63 -12.29 13.89
N ASP A 156 25.74 -13.36 14.65
CA ASP A 156 26.46 -13.38 15.94
C ASP A 156 27.97 -13.20 15.82
N ARG A 157 28.45 -12.58 14.74
CA ARG A 157 29.90 -12.47 14.48
C ARG A 157 30.46 -11.09 14.73
N ASP A 158 29.77 -10.25 15.40
CA ASP A 158 30.30 -8.92 15.76
C ASP A 158 30.69 -8.87 17.23
#